data_7c503f5f43e204b5d23488f41c8d1c76
#
_entry.id   7c503f5f43e204b5d23488f41c8d1c76
#
_cell.length_a   1.000
_cell.length_b   1.000
_cell.length_c   1.000
_cell.angle_alpha   90.00
_cell.angle_beta   90.00
_cell.angle_gamma   90.00
#
_symmetry.space_group_name_H-M   'P 1'
#
loop_
_entity.id
_entity.type
_entity.pdbx_description
1 polymer ?
#
loop_
_entity_poly.entity_id
_entity_poly.type
_entity_poly.pdbx_seq_one_letter_code
_entity_poly.pdbx_strand_id
1 'polypeptide(L)'
;LRVLVTGAGGRLGREVVARLAADGHRVRAQDRVDLPETLAEYTDEIVTGDLRDAELAAKAVRGMDAVVHAAAFPSPNAAAEDEVFTNNVESAYRVLTAAGRAGVGRIVNVSSLSALGLAWARGEPSPERVPVTEDHPYVGEDVYGLSKYVGELVAATVSRRWGATAVSLRFPFLGTGERLRHHLSRVHADPAFDRAGLWGWLDTRDAARAVSSTLIRPLAGHVSITVTAPDTTALLPTVELLRRYHPTTRIDAPLPGFDVPFATRRGRELLDFTPVHAWRTTEAT
;
A
#
# COMPACT_ATOMS: atom_id res chain seq x y z
N LEU A 1 13.00 -4.96 16.80
CA LEU A 1 13.53 -3.85 16.01
C LEU A 1 13.01 -2.51 16.54
N ARG A 2 13.78 -1.43 16.30
CA ARG A 2 13.32 -0.05 16.41
C ARG A 2 12.79 0.37 15.04
N VAL A 3 11.50 0.65 14.94
CA VAL A 3 10.83 0.88 13.65
C VAL A 3 10.24 2.28 13.61
N LEU A 4 10.62 3.09 12.62
CA LEU A 4 9.92 4.33 12.32
C LEU A 4 8.67 4.00 11.48
N VAL A 5 7.52 4.51 11.90
CA VAL A 5 6.28 4.52 11.10
C VAL A 5 5.92 5.96 10.79
N THR A 6 5.98 6.38 9.52
CA THR A 6 5.53 7.71 9.10
C THR A 6 4.08 7.67 8.66
N GLY A 7 3.34 8.78 8.82
CA GLY A 7 1.90 8.79 8.60
C GLY A 7 1.14 7.94 9.64
N ALA A 8 1.69 7.88 10.85
CA ALA A 8 1.21 7.03 11.94
C ALA A 8 -0.23 7.32 12.36
N GLY A 9 -0.70 8.56 12.23
CA GLY A 9 -2.08 8.97 12.51
C GLY A 9 -3.08 8.60 11.40
N GLY A 10 -2.59 8.18 10.23
CA GLY A 10 -3.42 7.73 9.11
C GLY A 10 -4.10 6.38 9.38
N ARG A 11 -5.11 6.04 8.56
CA ARG A 11 -5.86 4.77 8.71
C ARG A 11 -4.97 3.53 8.74
N LEU A 12 -4.06 3.38 7.79
CA LEU A 12 -3.11 2.27 7.77
C LEU A 12 -2.05 2.44 8.86
N GLY A 13 -1.54 3.68 9.05
CA GLY A 13 -0.48 3.95 10.03
C GLY A 13 -0.84 3.49 11.44
N ARG A 14 -2.07 3.76 11.91
CA ARG A 14 -2.55 3.32 13.22
C ARG A 14 -2.54 1.80 13.38
N GLU A 15 -3.03 1.08 12.37
CA GLU A 15 -3.03 -0.39 12.39
C GLU A 15 -1.60 -0.95 12.34
N VAL A 16 -0.70 -0.29 11.58
CA VAL A 16 0.72 -0.68 11.53
C VAL A 16 1.40 -0.46 12.87
N VAL A 17 1.19 0.71 13.51
CA VAL A 17 1.75 1.01 14.84
C VAL A 17 1.29 -0.03 15.85
N ALA A 18 -0.02 -0.26 15.98
CA ALA A 18 -0.57 -1.24 16.91
C ALA A 18 -0.06 -2.67 16.62
N ARG A 19 0.02 -3.05 15.34
CA ARG A 19 0.52 -4.36 14.93
C ARG A 19 2.00 -4.55 15.29
N LEU A 20 2.85 -3.59 15.00
CA LEU A 20 4.28 -3.67 15.27
C LEU A 20 4.56 -3.71 16.79
N ALA A 21 3.82 -2.93 17.58
CA ALA A 21 3.92 -3.00 19.04
C ALA A 21 3.51 -4.39 19.56
N ALA A 22 2.41 -4.95 19.05
CA ALA A 22 1.95 -6.31 19.41
C ALA A 22 2.98 -7.41 19.01
N ASP A 23 3.73 -7.19 17.94
CA ASP A 23 4.82 -8.08 17.51
C ASP A 23 6.14 -7.85 18.29
N GLY A 24 6.14 -6.98 19.31
CA GLY A 24 7.29 -6.72 20.19
C GLY A 24 8.34 -5.79 19.58
N HIS A 25 8.00 -4.99 18.58
CA HIS A 25 8.88 -3.95 18.05
C HIS A 25 8.73 -2.65 18.86
N ARG A 26 9.81 -1.87 18.94
CA ARG A 26 9.78 -0.52 19.48
C ARG A 26 9.43 0.45 18.38
N VAL A 27 8.37 1.25 18.57
CA VAL A 27 7.81 2.07 17.51
C VAL A 27 8.08 3.55 17.78
N ARG A 28 8.75 4.21 16.82
CA ARG A 28 8.74 5.66 16.70
C ARG A 28 7.65 6.03 15.71
N ALA A 29 6.61 6.72 16.17
CA ALA A 29 5.51 7.19 15.35
C ALA A 29 5.78 8.62 14.85
N GLN A 30 5.58 8.85 13.57
CA GLN A 30 5.71 10.19 12.98
C GLN A 30 4.45 10.55 12.20
N ASP A 31 3.97 11.78 12.38
CA ASP A 31 2.92 12.38 11.55
C ASP A 31 3.12 13.89 11.42
N ARG A 32 2.43 14.51 10.48
CA ARG A 32 2.42 15.97 10.30
C ARG A 32 1.60 16.67 11.38
N VAL A 33 0.64 16.00 11.96
CA VAL A 33 -0.25 16.47 13.02
C VAL A 33 -0.06 15.64 14.28
N ASP A 34 -0.56 16.16 15.41
CA ASP A 34 -0.53 15.43 16.66
C ASP A 34 -1.28 14.11 16.56
N LEU A 35 -0.70 13.10 17.15
CA LEU A 35 -1.28 11.76 17.15
C LEU A 35 -2.40 11.64 18.20
N PRO A 36 -3.43 10.82 17.92
CA PRO A 36 -4.44 10.52 18.92
C PRO A 36 -3.82 9.86 20.15
N GLU A 37 -4.33 10.20 21.35
CA GLU A 37 -3.88 9.60 22.61
C GLU A 37 -3.94 8.06 22.61
N THR A 38 -4.90 7.49 21.88
CA THR A 38 -5.04 6.03 21.71
C THR A 38 -3.83 5.35 21.04
N LEU A 39 -2.91 6.11 20.43
CA LEU A 39 -1.66 5.54 19.89
C LEU A 39 -0.50 5.62 20.91
N ALA A 40 -0.63 6.36 22.00
CA ALA A 40 0.45 6.55 22.95
C ALA A 40 0.91 5.23 23.59
N GLU A 41 -0.01 4.31 23.85
CA GLU A 41 0.29 2.99 24.43
C GLU A 41 1.09 2.07 23.50
N TYR A 42 1.08 2.35 22.19
CA TYR A 42 1.77 1.56 21.16
C TYR A 42 3.06 2.20 20.67
N THR A 43 3.45 3.35 21.24
CA THR A 43 4.60 4.12 20.75
C THR A 43 5.61 4.40 21.83
N ASP A 44 6.90 4.22 21.52
CA ASP A 44 8.01 4.59 22.42
C ASP A 44 8.42 6.06 22.24
N GLU A 45 8.20 6.63 21.06
CA GLU A 45 8.57 8.00 20.71
C GLU A 45 7.65 8.56 19.64
N ILE A 46 7.32 9.85 19.75
CA ILE A 46 6.50 10.59 18.78
C ILE A 46 7.34 11.72 18.19
N VAL A 47 7.27 11.87 16.88
CA VAL A 47 7.89 12.95 16.11
C VAL A 47 6.80 13.65 15.30
N THR A 48 6.50 14.91 15.60
CA THR A 48 5.50 15.69 14.84
C THR A 48 6.20 16.66 13.89
N GLY A 49 5.69 16.76 12.65
CA GLY A 49 6.12 17.75 11.66
C GLY A 49 6.11 17.23 10.22
N ASP A 50 6.43 18.13 9.30
CA ASP A 50 6.39 17.86 7.86
C ASP A 50 7.67 17.18 7.37
N LEU A 51 7.53 16.00 6.78
CA LEU A 51 8.67 15.20 6.29
C LEU A 51 9.31 15.75 5.00
N ARG A 52 8.78 16.81 4.42
CA ARG A 52 9.47 17.58 3.38
C ARG A 52 10.65 18.38 3.97
N ASP A 53 10.65 18.61 5.28
CA ASP A 53 11.82 19.12 5.98
C ASP A 53 12.90 18.03 6.09
N ALA A 54 14.06 18.30 5.51
CA ALA A 54 15.18 17.37 5.46
C ALA A 54 15.78 17.07 6.84
N GLU A 55 15.81 18.05 7.75
CA GLU A 55 16.34 17.89 9.11
C GLU A 55 15.39 17.02 9.94
N LEU A 56 14.08 17.26 9.82
CA LEU A 56 13.08 16.43 10.46
C LEU A 56 13.11 14.99 9.96
N ALA A 57 13.19 14.78 8.65
CA ALA A 57 13.31 13.43 8.06
C ALA A 57 14.57 12.72 8.58
N ALA A 58 15.72 13.42 8.63
CA ALA A 58 16.96 12.86 9.16
C ALA A 58 16.85 12.56 10.67
N LYS A 59 16.20 13.42 11.45
CA LYS A 59 15.93 13.21 12.87
C LYS A 59 15.04 11.98 13.08
N ALA A 60 13.97 11.87 12.29
CA ALA A 60 12.98 10.77 12.42
C ALA A 60 13.62 9.40 12.20
N VAL A 61 14.53 9.24 11.23
CA VAL A 61 15.17 7.95 10.92
C VAL A 61 16.36 7.60 11.80
N ARG A 62 16.90 8.55 12.57
CA ARG A 62 18.12 8.33 13.37
C ARG A 62 17.94 7.22 14.38
N GLY A 63 18.83 6.23 14.35
CA GLY A 63 18.86 5.11 15.27
C GLY A 63 17.77 4.08 15.02
N MET A 64 17.10 4.10 13.89
CA MET A 64 16.11 3.07 13.52
C MET A 64 16.76 1.89 12.81
N ASP A 65 16.23 0.70 13.05
CA ASP A 65 16.63 -0.54 12.37
C ASP A 65 15.81 -0.72 11.08
N ALA A 66 14.58 -0.21 11.07
CA ALA A 66 13.67 -0.26 9.94
C ALA A 66 12.81 1.02 9.81
N VAL A 67 12.33 1.28 8.59
CA VAL A 67 11.41 2.37 8.28
C VAL A 67 10.20 1.83 7.53
N VAL A 68 8.99 2.17 7.99
CA VAL A 68 7.73 2.02 7.28
C VAL A 68 7.26 3.42 6.86
N HIS A 69 7.37 3.72 5.57
CA HIS A 69 6.94 4.99 5.03
C HIS A 69 5.51 4.90 4.49
N ALA A 70 4.53 5.34 5.30
CA ALA A 70 3.12 5.37 4.95
C ALA A 70 2.55 6.81 4.84
N ALA A 71 3.36 7.83 5.17
CA ALA A 71 2.96 9.23 5.03
C ALA A 71 2.73 9.59 3.56
N ALA A 72 1.50 9.94 3.20
CA ALA A 72 1.12 10.40 1.87
C ALA A 72 -0.31 10.96 1.88
N PHE A 73 -0.64 11.82 0.94
CA PHE A 73 -2.03 12.00 0.55
C PHE A 73 -2.54 10.70 -0.10
N PRO A 74 -3.74 10.21 0.27
CA PRO A 74 -4.17 8.86 -0.07
C PRO A 74 -4.93 8.73 -1.40
N SER A 75 -5.10 9.81 -2.15
CA SER A 75 -5.80 9.85 -3.42
C SER A 75 -5.49 11.14 -4.19
N PRO A 76 -5.75 11.22 -5.51
CA PRO A 76 -5.57 12.46 -6.27
C PRO A 76 -6.51 13.58 -5.84
N ASN A 77 -7.63 13.24 -5.18
CA ASN A 77 -8.65 14.20 -4.72
C ASN A 77 -8.44 14.67 -3.27
N ALA A 78 -7.31 14.33 -2.64
CA ALA A 78 -7.04 14.66 -1.24
C ALA A 78 -6.60 16.12 -1.03
N ALA A 79 -6.02 16.75 -2.07
CA ALA A 79 -5.59 18.14 -2.12
C ALA A 79 -5.45 18.58 -3.58
N ALA A 80 -4.90 19.77 -3.86
CA ALA A 80 -4.53 20.18 -5.21
C ALA A 80 -3.49 19.23 -5.82
N GLU A 81 -3.52 19.05 -7.14
CA GLU A 81 -2.66 18.07 -7.84
C GLU A 81 -1.17 18.26 -7.52
N ASP A 82 -0.68 19.49 -7.60
CA ASP A 82 0.74 19.81 -7.32
C ASP A 82 1.06 19.52 -5.85
N GLU A 83 0.14 19.77 -4.92
CA GLU A 83 0.34 19.47 -3.50
C GLU A 83 0.37 17.96 -3.25
N VAL A 84 -0.53 17.19 -3.87
CA VAL A 84 -0.51 15.72 -3.77
C VAL A 84 0.82 15.18 -4.28
N PHE A 85 1.25 15.61 -5.47
CA PHE A 85 2.49 15.13 -6.06
C PHE A 85 3.71 15.51 -5.23
N THR A 86 3.86 16.81 -4.96
CA THR A 86 5.02 17.35 -4.24
C THR A 86 5.14 16.75 -2.84
N ASN A 87 4.04 16.73 -2.07
CA ASN A 87 4.04 16.13 -0.73
C ASN A 87 4.46 14.66 -0.76
N ASN A 88 3.85 13.86 -1.63
CA ASN A 88 4.10 12.41 -1.64
C ASN A 88 5.51 12.08 -2.13
N VAL A 89 5.98 12.75 -3.18
CA VAL A 89 7.30 12.49 -3.76
C VAL A 89 8.42 13.04 -2.86
N GLU A 90 8.29 14.26 -2.37
CA GLU A 90 9.34 14.88 -1.57
C GLU A 90 9.48 14.17 -0.22
N SER A 91 8.37 13.88 0.48
CA SER A 91 8.43 13.14 1.75
C SER A 91 9.05 11.74 1.57
N ALA A 92 8.66 11.00 0.53
CA ALA A 92 9.27 9.70 0.21
C ALA A 92 10.77 9.85 -0.08
N TYR A 93 11.16 10.80 -0.91
CA TYR A 93 12.57 11.05 -1.23
C TYR A 93 13.38 11.39 0.03
N ARG A 94 12.91 12.32 0.87
CA ARG A 94 13.59 12.74 2.09
C ARG A 94 13.75 11.59 3.07
N VAL A 95 12.66 10.89 3.39
CA VAL A 95 12.67 9.80 4.37
C VAL A 95 13.52 8.62 3.90
N LEU A 96 13.28 8.14 2.67
CA LEU A 96 13.97 6.95 2.19
C LEU A 96 15.47 7.21 1.97
N THR A 97 15.86 8.39 1.46
CA THR A 97 17.29 8.73 1.31
C THR A 97 17.96 8.97 2.65
N ALA A 98 17.27 9.59 3.63
CA ALA A 98 17.78 9.71 4.99
C ALA A 98 17.98 8.34 5.65
N ALA A 99 17.04 7.40 5.47
CA ALA A 99 17.15 6.02 5.94
C ALA A 99 18.37 5.31 5.32
N GLY A 100 18.56 5.40 4.00
CA GLY A 100 19.73 4.84 3.33
C GLY A 100 21.05 5.41 3.87
N ARG A 101 21.15 6.74 4.03
CA ARG A 101 22.34 7.43 4.60
C ARG A 101 22.62 7.03 6.05
N ALA A 102 21.56 6.78 6.83
CA ALA A 102 21.68 6.37 8.23
C ALA A 102 22.00 4.88 8.40
N GLY A 103 22.11 4.11 7.32
CA GLY A 103 22.37 2.68 7.35
C GLY A 103 21.18 1.82 7.82
N VAL A 104 19.95 2.33 7.66
CA VAL A 104 18.75 1.55 7.96
C VAL A 104 18.70 0.33 7.06
N GLY A 105 18.68 -0.86 7.66
CA GLY A 105 18.78 -2.13 6.93
C GLY A 105 17.49 -2.51 6.19
N ARG A 106 16.32 -2.01 6.62
CA ARG A 106 15.02 -2.41 6.08
C ARG A 106 14.07 -1.24 5.88
N ILE A 107 13.52 -1.16 4.68
CA ILE A 107 12.60 -0.09 4.27
C ILE A 107 11.34 -0.72 3.69
N VAL A 108 10.18 -0.35 4.21
CA VAL A 108 8.87 -0.66 3.65
C VAL A 108 8.28 0.65 3.13
N ASN A 109 8.14 0.75 1.81
CA ASN A 109 7.46 1.86 1.14
C ASN A 109 6.00 1.46 0.88
N VAL A 110 5.07 2.14 1.52
CA VAL A 110 3.63 1.92 1.27
C VAL A 110 3.25 2.53 -0.06
N SER A 111 3.19 1.68 -1.08
CA SER A 111 2.73 2.01 -2.42
C SER A 111 1.23 1.75 -2.58
N SER A 112 0.75 1.72 -3.80
CA SER A 112 -0.64 1.51 -4.17
C SER A 112 -0.72 0.77 -5.51
N LEU A 113 -1.81 0.05 -5.78
CA LEU A 113 -2.13 -0.42 -7.13
C LEU A 113 -2.29 0.76 -8.13
N SER A 114 -2.53 1.98 -7.63
CA SER A 114 -2.50 3.19 -8.47
C SER A 114 -1.13 3.44 -9.10
N ALA A 115 -0.03 2.87 -8.57
CA ALA A 115 1.28 2.89 -9.20
C ALA A 115 1.35 2.12 -10.53
N LEU A 116 0.30 1.38 -10.89
CA LEU A 116 0.12 0.79 -12.23
C LEU A 116 -0.51 1.79 -13.21
N GLY A 117 -1.22 2.82 -12.69
CA GLY A 117 -1.84 3.84 -13.50
C GLY A 117 -3.25 3.52 -13.98
N LEU A 118 -3.89 2.47 -13.48
CA LEU A 118 -5.24 2.07 -13.90
C LEU A 118 -6.34 2.82 -13.11
N ALA A 119 -6.19 2.91 -11.79
CA ALA A 119 -7.28 3.25 -10.86
C ALA A 119 -7.88 4.66 -11.01
N TRP A 120 -7.13 5.63 -11.53
CA TRP A 120 -7.54 7.04 -11.62
C TRP A 120 -7.35 7.64 -13.02
N ALA A 121 -7.08 6.80 -14.03
CA ALA A 121 -6.91 7.27 -15.39
C ALA A 121 -8.22 7.76 -15.99
N ARG A 122 -8.21 8.90 -16.69
CA ARG A 122 -9.40 9.53 -17.27
C ARG A 122 -10.07 8.67 -18.32
N GLY A 123 -9.29 7.94 -19.11
CA GLY A 123 -9.80 7.05 -20.16
C GLY A 123 -10.24 5.69 -19.64
N GLU A 124 -10.11 5.42 -18.33
CA GLU A 124 -10.44 4.14 -17.70
C GLU A 124 -9.86 2.94 -18.47
N PRO A 125 -8.54 2.90 -18.64
CA PRO A 125 -7.89 1.89 -19.45
C PRO A 125 -8.14 0.50 -18.86
N SER A 126 -8.36 -0.46 -19.76
CA SER A 126 -8.36 -1.86 -19.38
C SER A 126 -6.92 -2.37 -19.23
N PRO A 127 -6.61 -3.23 -18.27
CA PRO A 127 -5.32 -3.90 -18.25
C PRO A 127 -5.18 -4.76 -19.51
N GLU A 128 -3.96 -4.86 -20.06
CA GLU A 128 -3.72 -5.71 -21.23
C GLU A 128 -4.07 -7.17 -20.95
N ARG A 129 -3.74 -7.61 -19.73
CA ARG A 129 -3.95 -9.00 -19.27
C ARG A 129 -4.28 -9.10 -17.80
N VAL A 130 -4.94 -10.16 -17.41
CA VAL A 130 -5.17 -10.54 -16.01
C VAL A 130 -4.81 -12.02 -15.81
N PRO A 131 -4.33 -12.42 -14.61
CA PRO A 131 -4.09 -11.57 -13.43
C PRO A 131 -3.03 -10.51 -13.68
N VAL A 132 -3.29 -9.27 -13.21
CA VAL A 132 -2.32 -8.17 -13.31
C VAL A 132 -1.14 -8.46 -12.38
N THR A 133 0.07 -8.47 -12.94
CA THR A 133 1.31 -8.70 -12.19
C THR A 133 1.99 -7.39 -11.82
N GLU A 134 3.01 -7.45 -10.96
CA GLU A 134 3.83 -6.30 -10.61
C GLU A 134 4.64 -5.74 -11.80
N ASP A 135 4.84 -6.55 -12.84
CA ASP A 135 5.57 -6.18 -14.05
C ASP A 135 4.70 -5.46 -15.10
N HIS A 136 3.41 -5.20 -14.77
CA HIS A 136 2.54 -4.38 -15.62
C HIS A 136 3.17 -2.99 -15.82
N PRO A 137 3.26 -2.48 -17.07
CA PRO A 137 3.83 -1.16 -17.32
C PRO A 137 3.01 -0.07 -16.64
N TYR A 138 3.69 1.01 -16.26
CA TYR A 138 2.99 2.21 -15.78
C TYR A 138 2.26 2.88 -16.95
N VAL A 139 0.94 3.06 -16.80
CA VAL A 139 0.08 3.70 -17.81
C VAL A 139 -0.71 4.89 -17.23
N GLY A 140 -0.27 5.42 -16.08
CA GLY A 140 -1.02 6.41 -15.31
C GLY A 140 -1.06 7.80 -15.92
N GLU A 141 -2.18 8.48 -15.67
CA GLU A 141 -2.46 9.85 -16.06
C GLU A 141 -2.67 10.76 -14.83
N ASP A 142 -2.79 10.18 -13.63
CA ASP A 142 -3.05 10.91 -12.39
C ASP A 142 -1.79 11.13 -11.55
N VAL A 143 -1.79 12.22 -10.78
CA VAL A 143 -0.65 12.63 -9.96
C VAL A 143 -0.42 11.74 -8.74
N TYR A 144 -1.46 11.11 -8.20
CA TYR A 144 -1.33 10.19 -7.07
C TYR A 144 -0.65 8.89 -7.50
N GLY A 145 -1.12 8.27 -8.58
CA GLY A 145 -0.49 7.09 -9.17
C GLY A 145 0.96 7.35 -9.55
N LEU A 146 1.22 8.50 -10.20
CA LEU A 146 2.57 8.93 -10.53
C LEU A 146 3.44 9.08 -9.28
N SER A 147 2.93 9.73 -8.22
CA SER A 147 3.69 9.90 -6.98
C SER A 147 4.06 8.57 -6.32
N LYS A 148 3.17 7.57 -6.37
CA LYS A 148 3.43 6.23 -5.84
C LYS A 148 4.47 5.48 -6.70
N TYR A 149 4.37 5.57 -8.01
CA TYR A 149 5.36 4.99 -8.93
C TYR A 149 6.76 5.61 -8.72
N VAL A 150 6.84 6.95 -8.61
CA VAL A 150 8.11 7.64 -8.30
C VAL A 150 8.65 7.21 -6.93
N GLY A 151 7.80 7.03 -5.91
CA GLY A 151 8.20 6.51 -4.59
C GLY A 151 8.85 5.12 -4.67
N GLU A 152 8.37 4.24 -5.56
CA GLU A 152 9.00 2.92 -5.82
C GLU A 152 10.37 3.06 -6.49
N LEU A 153 10.52 4.00 -7.44
CA LEU A 153 11.83 4.30 -8.07
C LEU A 153 12.83 4.85 -7.06
N VAL A 154 12.37 5.69 -6.12
CA VAL A 154 13.19 6.19 -5.00
C VAL A 154 13.64 5.02 -4.12
N ALA A 155 12.71 4.13 -3.71
CA ALA A 155 13.01 2.96 -2.90
C ALA A 155 14.04 2.03 -3.57
N ALA A 156 13.87 1.77 -4.87
CA ALA A 156 14.80 0.99 -5.67
C ALA A 156 16.20 1.64 -5.76
N THR A 157 16.24 2.98 -5.90
CA THR A 157 17.49 3.73 -5.95
C THR A 157 18.22 3.71 -4.62
N VAL A 158 17.49 3.88 -3.51
CA VAL A 158 18.03 3.80 -2.15
C VAL A 158 18.62 2.41 -1.88
N SER A 159 17.89 1.36 -2.26
CA SER A 159 18.36 -0.01 -2.13
C SER A 159 19.68 -0.24 -2.87
N ARG A 160 19.76 0.14 -4.15
CA ARG A 160 21.00 0.01 -4.95
C ARG A 160 22.17 0.81 -4.40
N ARG A 161 21.88 2.03 -3.89
CA ARG A 161 22.94 2.96 -3.48
C ARG A 161 23.53 2.63 -2.10
N TRP A 162 22.71 2.19 -1.16
CA TRP A 162 23.11 1.98 0.24
C TRP A 162 22.96 0.53 0.73
N GLY A 163 22.53 -0.40 -0.12
CA GLY A 163 22.40 -1.81 0.22
C GLY A 163 21.23 -2.16 1.13
N ALA A 164 20.32 -1.19 1.41
CA ALA A 164 19.13 -1.47 2.19
C ALA A 164 18.19 -2.42 1.45
N THR A 165 17.57 -3.34 2.17
CA THR A 165 16.42 -4.08 1.62
C THR A 165 15.21 -3.16 1.60
N ALA A 166 14.65 -2.91 0.41
CA ALA A 166 13.49 -2.06 0.23
C ALA A 166 12.32 -2.84 -0.39
N VAL A 167 11.15 -2.78 0.22
CA VAL A 167 9.93 -3.43 -0.28
C VAL A 167 8.86 -2.37 -0.52
N SER A 168 8.35 -2.29 -1.74
CA SER A 168 7.19 -1.45 -2.07
C SER A 168 5.93 -2.30 -2.07
N LEU A 169 5.02 -2.07 -1.12
CA LEU A 169 3.77 -2.81 -1.01
C LEU A 169 2.67 -2.08 -1.78
N ARG A 170 2.20 -2.66 -2.88
CA ARG A 170 1.08 -2.16 -3.68
C ARG A 170 -0.23 -2.66 -3.10
N PHE A 171 -0.91 -1.79 -2.38
CA PHE A 171 -2.24 -2.08 -1.83
C PHE A 171 -3.36 -1.59 -2.74
N PRO A 172 -4.51 -2.31 -2.80
CA PRO A 172 -5.76 -1.85 -3.40
C PRO A 172 -6.49 -0.88 -2.48
N PHE A 173 -7.81 -0.74 -2.66
CA PHE A 173 -8.66 -0.11 -1.65
C PHE A 173 -8.47 -0.81 -0.29
N LEU A 174 -8.10 -0.02 0.72
CA LEU A 174 -7.99 -0.49 2.10
C LEU A 174 -9.22 -0.07 2.89
N GLY A 175 -9.90 -1.05 3.50
CA GLY A 175 -11.09 -0.79 4.29
C GLY A 175 -11.34 -1.82 5.36
N THR A 176 -11.87 -1.36 6.49
CA THR A 176 -12.42 -2.18 7.57
C THR A 176 -13.66 -1.51 8.14
N GLY A 177 -14.52 -2.23 8.83
CA GLY A 177 -15.70 -1.69 9.51
C GLY A 177 -16.62 -0.89 8.55
N GLU A 178 -17.00 0.31 8.96
CA GLU A 178 -17.92 1.18 8.22
C GLU A 178 -17.40 1.59 6.84
N ARG A 179 -16.09 1.88 6.73
CA ARG A 179 -15.47 2.22 5.44
C ARG A 179 -15.61 1.10 4.43
N LEU A 180 -15.39 -0.14 4.84
CA LEU A 180 -15.56 -1.30 3.97
C LEU A 180 -17.04 -1.48 3.59
N ARG A 181 -17.95 -1.42 4.57
CA ARG A 181 -19.40 -1.51 4.30
C ARG A 181 -19.89 -0.45 3.32
N HIS A 182 -19.42 0.79 3.46
CA HIS A 182 -19.76 1.86 2.53
C HIS A 182 -19.24 1.57 1.11
N HIS A 183 -18.00 1.13 0.95
CA HIS A 183 -17.45 0.74 -0.34
C HIS A 183 -18.23 -0.40 -0.98
N LEU A 184 -18.49 -1.47 -0.22
CA LEU A 184 -19.29 -2.62 -0.67
C LEU A 184 -20.69 -2.19 -1.13
N SER A 185 -21.39 -1.34 -0.38
CA SER A 185 -22.72 -0.87 -0.76
C SER A 185 -22.73 -0.16 -2.11
N ARG A 186 -21.66 0.59 -2.43
CA ARG A 186 -21.53 1.27 -3.74
C ARG A 186 -21.24 0.30 -4.86
N VAL A 187 -20.31 -0.62 -4.66
CA VAL A 187 -19.98 -1.65 -5.67
C VAL A 187 -21.16 -2.59 -5.92
N HIS A 188 -21.93 -2.93 -4.87
CA HIS A 188 -23.10 -3.79 -4.99
C HIS A 188 -24.27 -3.09 -5.71
N ALA A 189 -24.41 -1.78 -5.54
CA ALA A 189 -25.40 -0.98 -6.26
C ALA A 189 -25.01 -0.80 -7.74
N ASP A 190 -23.72 -0.56 -8.02
CA ASP A 190 -23.21 -0.44 -9.37
C ASP A 190 -21.74 -0.92 -9.43
N PRO A 191 -21.47 -2.08 -10.02
CA PRO A 191 -20.09 -2.56 -10.16
C PRO A 191 -19.18 -1.66 -10.99
N ALA A 192 -19.72 -0.79 -11.86
CA ALA A 192 -18.93 0.18 -12.61
C ALA A 192 -18.18 1.16 -11.70
N PHE A 193 -18.65 1.34 -10.45
CA PHE A 193 -18.05 2.24 -9.48
C PHE A 193 -16.55 1.92 -9.21
N ASP A 194 -16.19 0.65 -9.19
CA ASP A 194 -14.80 0.24 -8.87
C ASP A 194 -14.13 -0.53 -10.04
N ARG A 195 -14.63 -0.36 -11.27
CA ARG A 195 -14.08 -1.04 -12.45
C ARG A 195 -12.59 -0.72 -12.67
N ALA A 196 -12.19 0.53 -12.46
CA ALA A 196 -10.81 0.96 -12.62
C ALA A 196 -9.88 0.38 -11.54
N GLY A 197 -10.41 0.08 -10.35
CA GLY A 197 -9.73 -0.65 -9.27
C GLY A 197 -9.76 -2.17 -9.44
N LEU A 198 -10.41 -2.66 -10.52
CA LEU A 198 -10.62 -4.09 -10.76
C LEU A 198 -11.25 -4.81 -9.55
N TRP A 199 -12.03 -4.10 -8.78
CA TRP A 199 -12.72 -4.57 -7.56
C TRP A 199 -11.82 -5.18 -6.50
N GLY A 200 -10.52 -4.83 -6.55
CA GLY A 200 -9.54 -5.30 -5.60
C GLY A 200 -9.68 -4.58 -4.25
N TRP A 201 -9.49 -5.30 -3.17
CA TRP A 201 -9.57 -4.76 -1.81
C TRP A 201 -8.64 -5.49 -0.86
N LEU A 202 -8.43 -4.91 0.33
CA LEU A 202 -7.79 -5.60 1.44
C LEU A 202 -8.26 -5.00 2.77
N ASP A 203 -8.46 -5.83 3.78
CA ASP A 203 -8.70 -5.33 5.14
C ASP A 203 -7.45 -4.57 5.65
N THR A 204 -7.67 -3.42 6.28
CA THR A 204 -6.57 -2.57 6.77
C THR A 204 -5.70 -3.30 7.79
N ARG A 205 -6.28 -4.20 8.59
CA ARG A 205 -5.55 -5.04 9.55
C ARG A 205 -4.64 -6.06 8.85
N ASP A 206 -5.11 -6.64 7.73
CA ASP A 206 -4.28 -7.52 6.90
C ASP A 206 -3.16 -6.76 6.20
N ALA A 207 -3.41 -5.52 5.78
CA ALA A 207 -2.35 -4.66 5.25
C ALA A 207 -1.25 -4.40 6.30
N ALA A 208 -1.62 -4.14 7.56
CA ALA A 208 -0.66 -3.99 8.66
C ALA A 208 0.13 -5.29 8.93
N ARG A 209 -0.53 -6.45 8.85
CA ARG A 209 0.14 -7.77 8.95
C ARG A 209 1.15 -7.98 7.80
N ALA A 210 0.80 -7.60 6.58
CA ALA A 210 1.70 -7.68 5.43
C ALA A 210 2.93 -6.77 5.63
N VAL A 211 2.74 -5.54 6.14
CA VAL A 211 3.85 -4.64 6.51
C VAL A 211 4.75 -5.30 7.54
N SER A 212 4.20 -5.85 8.62
CA SER A 212 4.99 -6.54 9.66
C SER A 212 5.77 -7.73 9.08
N SER A 213 5.16 -8.55 8.21
CA SER A 213 5.84 -9.68 7.57
C SER A 213 7.08 -9.24 6.78
N THR A 214 7.06 -8.07 6.12
CA THR A 214 8.24 -7.59 5.36
C THR A 214 9.45 -7.33 6.24
N LEU A 215 9.26 -7.04 7.52
CA LEU A 215 10.35 -6.69 8.44
C LEU A 215 11.21 -7.90 8.84
N ILE A 216 10.65 -9.10 8.77
CA ILE A 216 11.28 -10.32 9.27
C ILE A 216 11.67 -11.31 8.16
N ARG A 217 11.22 -11.10 6.91
CA ARG A 217 11.53 -12.02 5.80
C ARG A 217 12.91 -11.79 5.20
N PRO A 218 13.60 -12.84 4.75
CA PRO A 218 14.95 -12.75 4.19
C PRO A 218 14.93 -12.23 2.74
N LEU A 219 14.52 -10.96 2.57
CA LEU A 219 14.48 -10.28 1.28
C LEU A 219 15.79 -9.50 1.08
N ALA A 220 16.14 -9.27 -0.18
CA ALA A 220 17.30 -8.47 -0.57
C ALA A 220 16.98 -7.57 -1.77
N GLY A 221 17.70 -6.48 -1.89
CA GLY A 221 17.48 -5.53 -2.97
C GLY A 221 16.15 -4.78 -2.84
N HIS A 222 15.58 -4.38 -3.99
CA HIS A 222 14.23 -3.79 -4.05
C HIS A 222 13.27 -4.75 -4.73
N VAL A 223 12.07 -4.88 -4.17
CA VAL A 223 10.96 -5.62 -4.77
C VAL A 223 9.64 -4.89 -4.55
N SER A 224 8.81 -4.81 -5.61
CA SER A 224 7.40 -4.42 -5.49
C SER A 224 6.54 -5.67 -5.35
N ILE A 225 5.60 -5.65 -4.41
CA ILE A 225 4.72 -6.78 -4.10
C ILE A 225 3.28 -6.29 -4.05
N THR A 226 2.41 -6.92 -4.85
CA THR A 226 0.97 -6.73 -4.79
C THR A 226 0.38 -7.53 -3.64
N VAL A 227 -0.39 -6.87 -2.79
CA VAL A 227 -1.05 -7.50 -1.63
C VAL A 227 -2.53 -7.14 -1.64
N THR A 228 -3.37 -8.12 -1.96
CA THR A 228 -4.83 -7.99 -2.04
C THR A 228 -5.52 -9.12 -1.28
N ALA A 229 -6.80 -8.96 -0.95
CA ALA A 229 -7.66 -10.08 -0.61
C ALA A 229 -7.76 -11.06 -1.81
N PRO A 230 -8.08 -12.33 -1.58
CA PRO A 230 -8.15 -13.31 -2.65
C PRO A 230 -9.35 -13.13 -3.58
N ASP A 231 -10.35 -12.39 -3.13
CA ASP A 231 -11.61 -12.16 -3.83
C ASP A 231 -11.85 -10.68 -4.15
N THR A 232 -12.82 -10.42 -5.02
CA THR A 232 -13.28 -9.07 -5.39
C THR A 232 -14.35 -8.56 -4.43
N THR A 233 -14.60 -7.23 -4.44
CA THR A 233 -15.73 -6.60 -3.71
C THR A 233 -17.08 -6.73 -4.41
N ALA A 234 -17.15 -7.23 -5.64
CA ALA A 234 -18.37 -7.30 -6.43
C ALA A 234 -19.19 -8.57 -6.19
N LEU A 235 -20.49 -8.53 -6.47
CA LEU A 235 -21.40 -9.68 -6.37
C LEU A 235 -21.41 -10.56 -7.64
N LEU A 236 -20.89 -10.06 -8.75
CA LEU A 236 -20.76 -10.81 -10.00
C LEU A 236 -19.44 -11.59 -10.06
N PRO A 237 -19.40 -12.75 -10.71
CA PRO A 237 -18.16 -13.47 -10.97
C PRO A 237 -17.13 -12.61 -11.72
N THR A 238 -15.86 -12.76 -11.39
CA THR A 238 -14.79 -11.91 -11.93
C THR A 238 -14.71 -11.96 -13.46
N VAL A 239 -14.87 -13.11 -14.07
CA VAL A 239 -14.85 -13.24 -15.54
C VAL A 239 -16.02 -12.49 -16.18
N GLU A 240 -17.18 -12.44 -15.55
CA GLU A 240 -18.34 -11.68 -16.03
C GLU A 240 -18.09 -10.16 -15.93
N LEU A 241 -17.52 -9.71 -14.81
CA LEU A 241 -17.10 -8.32 -14.63
C LEU A 241 -16.08 -7.89 -15.70
N LEU A 242 -15.08 -8.70 -15.96
CA LEU A 242 -14.06 -8.43 -16.98
C LEU A 242 -14.68 -8.34 -18.39
N ARG A 243 -15.55 -9.30 -18.75
CA ARG A 243 -16.23 -9.25 -20.05
C ARG A 243 -17.09 -8.00 -20.23
N ARG A 244 -17.72 -7.54 -19.16
CA ARG A 244 -18.62 -6.38 -19.19
C ARG A 244 -17.87 -5.05 -19.21
N TYR A 245 -16.82 -4.90 -18.41
CA TYR A 245 -16.18 -3.61 -18.16
C TYR A 245 -14.78 -3.50 -18.78
N HIS A 246 -14.14 -4.64 -19.10
CA HIS A 246 -12.81 -4.72 -19.68
C HIS A 246 -12.75 -5.72 -20.84
N PRO A 247 -13.60 -5.53 -21.88
CA PRO A 247 -13.78 -6.54 -22.95
C PRO A 247 -12.52 -6.79 -23.77
N THR A 248 -11.54 -5.90 -23.74
CA THR A 248 -10.26 -6.01 -24.47
C THR A 248 -9.18 -6.72 -23.64
N THR A 249 -9.42 -6.96 -22.36
CA THR A 249 -8.46 -7.60 -21.46
C THR A 249 -8.34 -9.10 -21.75
N ARG A 250 -7.11 -9.57 -21.94
CA ARG A 250 -6.83 -11.00 -22.08
C ARG A 250 -6.79 -11.68 -20.70
N ILE A 251 -7.46 -12.82 -20.59
CA ILE A 251 -7.44 -13.64 -19.37
C ILE A 251 -6.40 -14.76 -19.58
N ASP A 252 -5.23 -14.62 -18.95
CA ASP A 252 -4.07 -15.50 -19.13
C ASP A 252 -4.05 -16.70 -18.15
N ALA A 253 -4.89 -16.66 -17.10
CA ALA A 253 -5.03 -17.75 -16.14
C ALA A 253 -6.49 -17.87 -15.66
N PRO A 254 -6.92 -19.05 -15.18
CA PRO A 254 -8.25 -19.21 -14.60
C PRO A 254 -8.52 -18.23 -13.46
N LEU A 255 -9.71 -17.64 -13.44
CA LEU A 255 -10.23 -16.77 -12.38
C LEU A 255 -11.60 -17.33 -11.94
N PRO A 256 -11.63 -18.43 -11.18
CA PRO A 256 -12.88 -19.05 -10.77
C PRO A 256 -13.65 -18.14 -9.79
N GLY A 257 -14.97 -18.13 -9.95
CA GLY A 257 -15.87 -17.41 -9.07
C GLY A 257 -15.52 -15.91 -8.94
N PHE A 258 -15.09 -15.54 -7.76
CA PHE A 258 -14.82 -14.16 -7.39
C PHE A 258 -13.32 -13.85 -7.23
N ASP A 259 -12.45 -14.71 -7.73
CA ASP A 259 -11.00 -14.52 -7.60
C ASP A 259 -10.56 -13.15 -8.07
N VAL A 260 -9.73 -12.48 -7.28
CA VAL A 260 -9.23 -11.16 -7.60
C VAL A 260 -8.35 -11.19 -8.86
N PRO A 261 -8.52 -10.26 -9.82
CA PRO A 261 -7.78 -10.28 -11.08
C PRO A 261 -6.35 -9.69 -10.94
N PHE A 262 -5.72 -9.87 -9.77
CA PHE A 262 -4.33 -9.52 -9.49
C PHE A 262 -3.52 -10.75 -9.10
N ALA A 263 -2.25 -10.78 -9.49
CA ALA A 263 -1.34 -11.84 -9.09
C ALA A 263 -0.93 -11.65 -7.62
N THR A 264 -1.31 -12.60 -6.76
CA THR A 264 -0.99 -12.57 -5.31
C THR A 264 0.19 -13.47 -4.95
N ARG A 265 0.85 -14.07 -5.96
CA ARG A 265 1.91 -15.06 -5.76
C ARG A 265 3.11 -14.49 -4.98
N ARG A 266 3.59 -13.29 -5.34
CA ARG A 266 4.74 -12.68 -4.63
C ARG A 266 4.44 -12.44 -3.15
N GLY A 267 3.23 -12.02 -2.79
CA GLY A 267 2.81 -11.87 -1.39
C GLY A 267 2.89 -13.18 -0.62
N ARG A 268 2.40 -14.27 -1.20
CA ARG A 268 2.46 -15.60 -0.58
C ARG A 268 3.89 -16.14 -0.46
N GLU A 269 4.66 -16.11 -1.55
CA GLU A 269 5.99 -16.71 -1.60
C GLU A 269 7.04 -15.91 -0.84
N LEU A 270 7.05 -14.58 -1.00
CA LEU A 270 8.09 -13.73 -0.43
C LEU A 270 7.78 -13.28 0.99
N LEU A 271 6.52 -13.06 1.33
CA LEU A 271 6.11 -12.60 2.65
C LEU A 271 5.54 -13.72 3.53
N ASP A 272 5.29 -14.91 2.97
CA ASP A 272 4.51 -15.98 3.63
C ASP A 272 3.20 -15.40 4.18
N PHE A 273 2.55 -14.62 3.33
CA PHE A 273 1.39 -13.82 3.73
C PHE A 273 0.13 -14.30 3.03
N THR A 274 -0.90 -14.53 3.82
CA THR A 274 -2.26 -14.78 3.36
C THR A 274 -3.20 -13.88 4.18
N PRO A 275 -4.11 -13.13 3.53
CA PRO A 275 -5.17 -12.40 4.21
C PRO A 275 -6.06 -13.35 5.03
N VAL A 276 -6.52 -12.90 6.19
CA VAL A 276 -7.39 -13.70 7.07
C VAL A 276 -8.77 -13.07 7.27
N HIS A 277 -8.92 -11.79 6.90
CA HIS A 277 -10.19 -11.11 7.01
C HIS A 277 -10.94 -11.18 5.68
N ALA A 278 -12.18 -11.65 5.72
CA ALA A 278 -13.08 -11.75 4.60
C ALA A 278 -14.30 -10.85 4.80
N TRP A 279 -14.86 -10.31 3.71
CA TRP A 279 -16.15 -9.64 3.76
C TRP A 279 -17.29 -10.58 3.35
N ARG A 280 -16.98 -11.58 2.51
CA ARG A 280 -17.95 -12.64 2.19
C ARG A 280 -18.06 -13.56 3.39
N THR A 281 -19.26 -13.74 3.92
CA THR A 281 -19.55 -14.84 4.82
C THR A 281 -19.43 -16.13 4.03
N THR A 282 -18.51 -16.99 4.41
CA THR A 282 -18.50 -18.37 3.94
C THR A 282 -19.75 -19.01 4.55
N GLU A 283 -20.81 -19.13 3.76
CA GLU A 283 -21.86 -20.10 4.14
C GLU A 283 -21.16 -21.44 4.21
N ALA A 284 -21.13 -22.02 5.41
CA ALA A 284 -20.67 -23.39 5.60
C ALA A 284 -21.61 -24.30 4.77
N THR A 285 -21.10 -24.81 3.66
CA THR A 285 -21.69 -25.91 2.88
C THR A 285 -21.55 -27.21 3.66
#